data_bae1aee3a7bdc6e2ad0f6409e7f8da17
#
_entry.id   bae1aee3a7bdc6e2ad0f6409e7f8da17
#
_cell.length_a   1.000
_cell.length_b   1.000
_cell.length_c   1.000
_cell.angle_alpha   90.00
_cell.angle_beta   90.00
_cell.angle_gamma   90.00
#
_symmetry.space_group_name_H-M   'P 1'
#
loop_
_entity.id
_entity.type
_entity.pdbx_description
1 polymer ?
#
loop_
_entity_poly.entity_id
_entity_poly.type
_entity_poly.pdbx_seq_one_letter_code
_entity_poly.pdbx_strand_id
1 'polypeptide(L)'
;MNGSAAIDRVVLVVLDGLRPDAVEAFRLDHVAELAARGAATFTARTVTPSVTAAAMASLFTGLAPARHGVVSDRFHVPRRRGPVDPLPRVLSAAGFPSSAFIGSLPALYAGLARQIARHVGLGRAVCSGDTARAIVASARPALAEQERGLIVLHWPDADRAGHEHGWMSRQYEAGARAMDQALGDLAGALARHEGDHTLLIALADHGGGGAVANDHDSMHPADQTIPIILAGAGVEPGTLDGSVSLLDVPPTVLWALGVAAPPSYEGRVLSGAFAGGERREVVAA
;
A
#
# COMPACT_ATOMS: atom_id res chain seq x y z
N MET A 1 2.42 -17.44 28.58
CA MET A 1 2.15 -16.04 28.19
C MET A 1 2.85 -15.80 26.86
N ASN A 2 2.19 -16.11 25.75
CA ASN A 2 2.73 -15.79 24.42
C ASN A 2 2.42 -14.31 24.16
N GLY A 3 3.38 -13.43 24.44
CA GLY A 3 3.28 -12.03 24.05
C GLY A 3 3.24 -11.97 22.51
N SER A 4 2.14 -11.47 21.95
CA SER A 4 2.14 -11.07 20.53
C SER A 4 3.33 -10.16 20.29
N ALA A 5 4.19 -10.50 19.33
CA ALA A 5 5.35 -9.70 19.01
C ALA A 5 4.90 -8.26 18.70
N ALA A 6 5.48 -7.28 19.39
CA ALA A 6 5.16 -5.88 19.13
C ALA A 6 5.53 -5.55 17.68
N ILE A 7 4.68 -4.83 16.97
CA ILE A 7 5.00 -4.34 15.62
C ILE A 7 5.52 -2.91 15.79
N ASP A 8 6.77 -2.69 15.40
CA ASP A 8 7.41 -1.38 15.49
C ASP A 8 7.48 -0.68 14.13
N ARG A 9 7.47 -1.47 13.06
CA ARG A 9 7.61 -0.99 11.68
C ARG A 9 6.57 -1.61 10.76
N VAL A 10 6.03 -0.79 9.85
CA VAL A 10 5.20 -1.23 8.73
C VAL A 10 5.91 -0.89 7.43
N VAL A 11 6.07 -1.88 6.57
CA VAL A 11 6.47 -1.70 5.18
C VAL A 11 5.24 -1.93 4.30
N LEU A 12 4.78 -0.88 3.64
CA LEU A 12 3.61 -0.89 2.75
C LEU A 12 4.09 -0.85 1.31
N VAL A 13 3.81 -1.90 0.55
CA VAL A 13 4.15 -2.02 -0.87
C VAL A 13 2.89 -1.91 -1.70
N VAL A 14 2.84 -0.93 -2.58
CA VAL A 14 1.77 -0.76 -3.56
C VAL A 14 2.24 -1.31 -4.90
N LEU A 15 1.56 -2.36 -5.36
CA LEU A 15 1.78 -3.05 -6.63
C LEU A 15 0.82 -2.45 -7.66
N ASP A 16 1.21 -1.29 -8.23
CA ASP A 16 0.35 -0.45 -9.06
C ASP A 16 -0.26 -1.22 -10.23
N GLY A 17 -1.59 -1.20 -10.32
CA GLY A 17 -2.34 -1.84 -11.38
C GLY A 17 -2.34 -3.38 -11.37
N LEU A 18 -1.90 -4.05 -10.27
CA LEU A 18 -1.85 -5.50 -10.24
C LEU A 18 -3.23 -6.12 -10.01
N ARG A 19 -3.72 -6.86 -11.02
CA ARG A 19 -4.96 -7.62 -10.93
C ARG A 19 -4.80 -8.89 -10.09
N PRO A 20 -5.83 -9.28 -9.30
CA PRO A 20 -5.80 -10.54 -8.55
C PRO A 20 -5.64 -11.78 -9.42
N ASP A 21 -6.32 -11.85 -10.57
CA ASP A 21 -6.26 -12.99 -11.48
C ASP A 21 -4.91 -13.12 -12.22
N ALA A 22 -4.11 -12.05 -12.29
CA ALA A 22 -2.75 -12.09 -12.81
C ALA A 22 -1.82 -12.95 -11.92
N VAL A 23 -2.11 -13.08 -10.63
CA VAL A 23 -1.28 -13.83 -9.69
C VAL A 23 -1.25 -15.32 -10.10
N GLU A 24 -2.40 -15.90 -10.40
CA GLU A 24 -2.49 -17.29 -10.87
C GLU A 24 -2.07 -17.41 -12.34
N ALA A 25 -2.61 -16.54 -13.21
CA ALA A 25 -2.40 -16.63 -14.66
C ALA A 25 -0.91 -16.54 -15.05
N PHE A 26 -0.15 -15.71 -14.30
CA PHE A 26 1.28 -15.51 -14.58
C PHE A 26 2.20 -16.20 -13.60
N ARG A 27 1.68 -17.01 -12.67
CA ARG A 27 2.46 -17.69 -11.64
C ARG A 27 3.39 -16.69 -10.90
N LEU A 28 2.77 -15.71 -10.25
CA LEU A 28 3.49 -14.76 -9.41
C LEU A 28 3.77 -15.45 -8.06
N ASP A 29 4.81 -16.27 -8.05
CA ASP A 29 5.05 -17.24 -6.97
C ASP A 29 5.35 -16.54 -5.64
N HIS A 30 6.05 -15.41 -5.64
CA HIS A 30 6.38 -14.68 -4.41
C HIS A 30 5.16 -13.97 -3.81
N VAL A 31 4.25 -13.45 -4.65
CA VAL A 31 2.95 -12.91 -4.18
C VAL A 31 2.13 -14.05 -3.56
N ALA A 32 2.06 -15.21 -4.22
CA ALA A 32 1.32 -16.38 -3.74
C ALA A 32 1.93 -16.93 -2.43
N GLU A 33 3.26 -17.04 -2.34
CA GLU A 33 3.96 -17.47 -1.13
C GLU A 33 3.76 -16.49 0.04
N LEU A 34 3.79 -15.17 -0.22
CA LEU A 34 3.53 -14.17 0.81
C LEU A 34 2.10 -14.28 1.32
N ALA A 35 1.12 -14.48 0.43
CA ALA A 35 -0.28 -14.71 0.79
C ALA A 35 -0.47 -15.99 1.61
N ALA A 36 0.19 -17.09 1.24
CA ALA A 36 0.11 -18.36 1.95
C ALA A 36 0.70 -18.31 3.37
N ARG A 37 1.70 -17.46 3.61
CA ARG A 37 2.34 -17.26 4.91
C ARG A 37 1.71 -16.16 5.75
N GLY A 38 0.79 -15.41 5.19
CA GLY A 38 0.14 -14.26 5.81
C GLY A 38 -1.37 -14.33 5.78
N ALA A 39 -2.02 -13.25 6.15
CA ALA A 39 -3.46 -13.06 6.01
C ALA A 39 -3.74 -12.31 4.71
N ALA A 40 -4.55 -12.87 3.82
CA ALA A 40 -4.72 -12.32 2.48
C ALA A 40 -6.16 -12.37 1.98
N THR A 41 -6.47 -11.48 1.04
CA THR A 41 -7.64 -11.55 0.18
C THR A 41 -7.29 -11.11 -1.24
N PHE A 42 -7.93 -11.73 -2.22
CA PHE A 42 -7.85 -11.37 -3.64
C PHE A 42 -9.16 -10.79 -4.17
N THR A 43 -10.06 -10.42 -3.25
CA THR A 43 -11.40 -9.89 -3.57
C THR A 43 -11.67 -8.54 -2.88
N ALA A 44 -10.62 -7.88 -2.37
CA ALA A 44 -10.75 -6.56 -1.78
C ALA A 44 -11.17 -5.53 -2.85
N ARG A 45 -11.78 -4.43 -2.39
CA ARG A 45 -12.25 -3.35 -3.28
C ARG A 45 -11.36 -2.13 -3.12
N THR A 46 -10.95 -1.58 -4.26
CA THR A 46 -10.36 -0.24 -4.28
C THR A 46 -11.43 0.85 -4.15
N VAL A 47 -11.01 2.11 -4.19
CA VAL A 47 -11.89 3.28 -4.16
C VAL A 47 -12.38 3.64 -5.57
N THR A 48 -13.41 4.47 -5.64
CA THR A 48 -13.95 4.99 -6.90
C THR A 48 -13.79 6.52 -6.95
N PRO A 49 -13.19 7.08 -8.00
CA PRO A 49 -12.61 6.42 -9.19
C PRO A 49 -11.38 5.56 -8.84
N SER A 50 -11.17 4.50 -9.64
CA SER A 50 -10.08 3.54 -9.48
C SER A 50 -8.79 4.03 -10.16
N VAL A 51 -8.36 5.23 -9.81
CA VAL A 51 -7.13 5.86 -10.34
C VAL A 51 -6.07 5.99 -9.25
N THR A 52 -4.81 5.87 -9.61
CA THR A 52 -3.67 5.87 -8.70
C THR A 52 -3.70 7.03 -7.70
N ALA A 53 -3.92 8.27 -8.15
CA ALA A 53 -3.93 9.43 -7.26
C ALA A 53 -5.05 9.37 -6.22
N ALA A 54 -6.25 8.88 -6.58
CA ALA A 54 -7.36 8.72 -5.66
C ALA A 54 -7.10 7.62 -4.63
N ALA A 55 -6.60 6.46 -5.08
CA ALA A 55 -6.25 5.33 -4.22
C ALA A 55 -5.12 5.68 -3.25
N MET A 56 -4.05 6.32 -3.73
CA MET A 56 -2.95 6.77 -2.88
C MET A 56 -3.39 7.84 -1.88
N ALA A 57 -4.23 8.80 -2.28
CA ALA A 57 -4.79 9.77 -1.35
C ALA A 57 -5.66 9.09 -0.28
N SER A 58 -6.42 8.05 -0.63
CA SER A 58 -7.20 7.26 0.32
C SER A 58 -6.29 6.47 1.28
N LEU A 59 -5.21 5.85 0.81
CA LEU A 59 -4.20 5.20 1.66
C LEU A 59 -3.52 6.17 2.63
N PHE A 60 -3.29 7.42 2.20
CA PHE A 60 -2.66 8.42 3.05
C PHE A 60 -3.62 9.19 3.96
N THR A 61 -4.93 9.07 3.79
CA THR A 61 -5.91 9.85 4.57
C THR A 61 -6.96 9.02 5.30
N GLY A 62 -7.11 7.72 4.96
CA GLY A 62 -8.17 6.87 5.47
C GLY A 62 -9.58 7.28 5.01
N LEU A 63 -9.67 8.13 3.98
CA LEU A 63 -10.92 8.70 3.48
C LEU A 63 -11.20 8.28 2.04
N ALA A 64 -12.47 8.20 1.67
CA ALA A 64 -12.89 7.99 0.29
C ALA A 64 -12.63 9.24 -0.58
N PRO A 65 -12.49 9.09 -1.93
CA PRO A 65 -12.27 10.19 -2.86
C PRO A 65 -13.29 11.32 -2.74
N ALA A 66 -14.55 11.01 -2.45
CA ALA A 66 -15.60 12.00 -2.21
C ALA A 66 -15.32 12.91 -0.99
N ARG A 67 -14.50 12.47 -0.03
CA ARG A 67 -14.14 13.21 1.18
C ARG A 67 -12.82 13.98 1.01
N HIS A 68 -11.75 13.32 0.57
CA HIS A 68 -10.46 13.99 0.40
C HIS A 68 -10.36 14.82 -0.90
N GLY A 69 -11.25 14.60 -1.86
CA GLY A 69 -11.40 15.42 -3.07
C GLY A 69 -10.38 15.17 -4.18
N VAL A 70 -9.51 14.16 -4.06
CA VAL A 70 -8.63 13.70 -5.15
C VAL A 70 -9.38 12.64 -5.96
N VAL A 71 -9.69 12.95 -7.22
CA VAL A 71 -10.57 12.13 -8.06
C VAL A 71 -10.02 11.90 -9.47
N SER A 72 -8.76 12.23 -9.71
CA SER A 72 -8.13 12.09 -11.03
C SER A 72 -6.61 12.13 -10.90
N ASP A 73 -5.89 11.46 -11.78
CA ASP A 73 -4.43 11.56 -11.94
C ASP A 73 -3.99 12.89 -12.59
N ARG A 74 -4.94 13.59 -13.22
CA ARG A 74 -4.66 14.94 -13.73
C ARG A 74 -4.63 15.94 -12.59
N PHE A 75 -3.70 16.89 -12.65
CA PHE A 75 -3.57 17.95 -11.65
C PHE A 75 -4.88 18.72 -11.49
N HIS A 76 -5.39 18.76 -10.27
CA HIS A 76 -6.52 19.58 -9.86
C HIS A 76 -6.38 19.97 -8.38
N VAL A 77 -7.09 21.00 -7.96
CA VAL A 77 -7.14 21.39 -6.55
C VAL A 77 -8.23 20.56 -5.85
N PRO A 78 -7.85 19.70 -4.87
CA PRO A 78 -8.82 18.84 -4.20
C PRO A 78 -9.91 19.64 -3.45
N ARG A 79 -11.18 19.31 -3.69
CA ARG A 79 -12.31 19.87 -2.95
C ARG A 79 -12.64 18.99 -1.76
N ARG A 80 -11.98 19.24 -0.64
CA ARG A 80 -12.14 18.47 0.60
C ARG A 80 -13.52 18.69 1.23
N ARG A 81 -14.06 17.63 1.83
CA ARG A 81 -15.30 17.68 2.62
C ARG A 81 -15.01 17.24 4.05
N GLY A 82 -14.65 18.20 4.90
CA GLY A 82 -14.32 17.98 6.31
C GLY A 82 -12.82 17.90 6.61
N PRO A 83 -12.45 17.57 7.85
CA PRO A 83 -11.07 17.44 8.27
C PRO A 83 -10.39 16.26 7.56
N VAL A 84 -9.10 16.43 7.31
CA VAL A 84 -8.23 15.41 6.74
C VAL A 84 -7.02 15.30 7.63
N ASP A 85 -6.86 14.14 8.25
CA ASP A 85 -5.74 13.81 9.12
C ASP A 85 -4.83 12.79 8.39
N PRO A 86 -3.79 13.24 7.68
CA PRO A 86 -2.94 12.32 6.90
C PRO A 86 -2.25 11.30 7.80
N LEU A 87 -2.26 10.03 7.40
CA LEU A 87 -1.63 8.91 8.10
C LEU A 87 -0.19 9.21 8.56
N PRO A 88 0.71 9.76 7.72
CA PRO A 88 2.05 10.08 8.18
C PRO A 88 2.10 11.18 9.24
N ARG A 89 1.14 12.12 9.23
CA ARG A 89 1.05 13.17 10.26
C ARG A 89 0.58 12.60 11.58
N VAL A 90 -0.43 11.72 11.57
CA VAL A 90 -0.92 11.01 12.77
C VAL A 90 0.22 10.18 13.36
N LEU A 91 0.95 9.44 12.54
CA LEU A 91 2.11 8.66 12.96
C LEU A 91 3.23 9.55 13.54
N SER A 92 3.53 10.67 12.89
CA SER A 92 4.56 11.61 13.35
C SER A 92 4.21 12.21 14.71
N ALA A 93 2.93 12.54 14.96
CA ALA A 93 2.47 13.02 16.26
C ALA A 93 2.64 11.99 17.38
N ALA A 94 2.54 10.71 17.04
CA ALA A 94 2.79 9.57 17.94
C ALA A 94 4.27 9.14 18.00
N GLY A 95 5.20 9.87 17.35
CA GLY A 95 6.63 9.58 17.37
C GLY A 95 7.09 8.48 16.38
N PHE A 96 6.25 8.14 15.39
CA PHE A 96 6.60 7.20 14.33
C PHE A 96 6.94 7.92 13.03
N PRO A 97 8.21 7.88 12.57
CA PRO A 97 8.59 8.50 11.29
C PRO A 97 7.95 7.77 10.11
N SER A 98 7.74 8.51 9.02
CA SER A 98 7.21 7.97 7.78
C SER A 98 8.08 8.35 6.59
N SER A 99 8.36 7.38 5.72
CA SER A 99 9.14 7.53 4.49
C SER A 99 8.35 6.99 3.30
N ALA A 100 8.48 7.62 2.14
CA ALA A 100 7.86 7.15 0.89
C ALA A 100 8.88 7.16 -0.25
N PHE A 101 8.85 6.09 -1.05
CA PHE A 101 9.69 5.86 -2.22
C PHE A 101 8.78 5.51 -3.40
N ILE A 102 8.77 6.37 -4.41
CA ILE A 102 7.89 6.25 -5.57
C ILE A 102 8.68 6.42 -6.86
N GLY A 103 8.07 6.10 -7.98
CA GLY A 103 8.66 6.30 -9.32
C GLY A 103 9.09 7.73 -9.58
N SER A 104 9.94 7.91 -10.57
CA SER A 104 10.42 9.22 -11.01
C SER A 104 9.26 10.11 -11.45
N LEU A 105 9.31 11.36 -11.03
CA LEU A 105 8.35 12.38 -11.45
C LEU A 105 9.04 13.35 -12.43
N PRO A 106 8.32 13.88 -13.43
CA PRO A 106 8.83 14.96 -14.24
C PRO A 106 9.33 16.12 -13.36
N ALA A 107 10.47 16.75 -13.74
CA ALA A 107 11.13 17.77 -12.94
C ALA A 107 10.19 18.93 -12.53
N LEU A 108 9.21 19.26 -13.38
CA LEU A 108 8.18 20.26 -13.11
C LEU A 108 7.37 19.96 -11.86
N TYR A 109 7.10 18.67 -11.58
CA TYR A 109 6.28 18.23 -10.43
C TYR A 109 7.10 17.93 -9.17
N ALA A 110 8.42 17.80 -9.26
CA ALA A 110 9.28 17.43 -8.14
C ALA A 110 9.20 18.43 -6.96
N GLY A 111 9.05 19.72 -7.26
CA GLY A 111 8.85 20.76 -6.23
C GLY A 111 7.53 20.63 -5.50
N LEU A 112 6.45 20.42 -6.25
CA LEU A 112 5.11 20.21 -5.71
C LEU A 112 5.02 18.93 -4.89
N ALA A 113 5.58 17.83 -5.38
CA ALA A 113 5.62 16.55 -4.67
C ALA A 113 6.31 16.69 -3.30
N ARG A 114 7.45 17.40 -3.23
CA ARG A 114 8.12 17.68 -1.94
C ARG A 114 7.26 18.53 -1.00
N GLN A 115 6.51 19.48 -1.53
CA GLN A 115 5.62 20.31 -0.73
C GLN A 115 4.45 19.49 -0.20
N ILE A 116 3.84 18.65 -1.02
CA ILE A 116 2.78 17.71 -0.62
C ILE A 116 3.31 16.76 0.44
N ALA A 117 4.46 16.13 0.23
CA ALA A 117 5.08 15.21 1.17
C ALA A 117 5.24 15.83 2.57
N ARG A 118 5.78 17.04 2.64
CA ARG A 118 5.87 17.80 3.91
C ARG A 118 4.49 18.11 4.51
N HIS A 119 3.53 18.48 3.67
CA HIS A 119 2.18 18.82 4.13
C HIS A 119 1.47 17.59 4.71
N VAL A 120 1.65 16.40 4.15
CA VAL A 120 1.07 15.16 4.67
C VAL A 120 1.86 14.55 5.83
N GLY A 121 3.02 15.11 6.20
CA GLY A 121 3.81 14.68 7.36
C GLY A 121 4.88 13.62 7.06
N LEU A 122 5.21 13.38 5.78
CA LEU A 122 6.34 12.52 5.42
C LEU A 122 7.67 13.16 5.81
N GLY A 123 8.46 12.45 6.63
CA GLY A 123 9.81 12.86 7.00
C GLY A 123 10.80 12.72 5.83
N ARG A 124 10.58 11.71 4.97
CA ARG A 124 11.38 11.46 3.77
C ARG A 124 10.47 11.09 2.60
N ALA A 125 10.66 11.73 1.47
CA ALA A 125 10.01 11.38 0.20
C ALA A 125 11.04 11.37 -0.90
N VAL A 126 11.18 10.22 -1.58
CA VAL A 126 12.13 10.00 -2.67
C VAL A 126 11.35 9.61 -3.93
N CYS A 127 11.52 10.41 -4.97
CA CYS A 127 10.95 10.13 -6.30
C CYS A 127 12.12 9.76 -7.22
N SER A 128 12.41 8.48 -7.35
CA SER A 128 13.54 8.01 -8.16
C SER A 128 13.38 6.56 -8.59
N GLY A 129 13.79 6.28 -9.81
CA GLY A 129 13.64 4.95 -10.40
C GLY A 129 12.26 4.74 -11.02
N ASP A 130 12.22 3.95 -12.09
CA ASP A 130 11.02 3.69 -12.87
C ASP A 130 10.61 2.21 -12.82
N THR A 131 11.20 1.44 -11.92
CA THR A 131 10.91 0.02 -11.72
C THR A 131 10.91 -0.34 -10.24
N ALA A 132 10.19 -1.39 -9.86
CA ALA A 132 10.15 -1.94 -8.52
C ALA A 132 11.56 -2.14 -7.95
N ARG A 133 12.46 -2.75 -8.72
CA ARG A 133 13.86 -2.99 -8.34
C ARG A 133 14.63 -1.69 -8.03
N ALA A 134 14.46 -0.66 -8.86
CA ALA A 134 15.14 0.62 -8.67
C ALA A 134 14.61 1.35 -7.44
N ILE A 135 13.29 1.29 -7.19
CA ILE A 135 12.64 1.88 -6.03
C ILE A 135 13.08 1.18 -4.75
N VAL A 136 13.12 -0.17 -4.71
CA VAL A 136 13.68 -0.93 -3.59
C VAL A 136 15.14 -0.54 -3.34
N ALA A 137 15.94 -0.41 -4.40
CA ALA A 137 17.34 0.02 -4.26
C ALA A 137 17.46 1.41 -3.63
N SER A 138 16.59 2.35 -3.99
CA SER A 138 16.56 3.70 -3.40
C SER A 138 16.07 3.71 -1.95
N ALA A 139 15.25 2.73 -1.56
CA ALA A 139 14.71 2.57 -0.21
C ALA A 139 15.66 1.83 0.75
N ARG A 140 16.71 1.14 0.25
CA ARG A 140 17.62 0.33 1.07
C ARG A 140 18.15 1.03 2.33
N PRO A 141 18.59 2.31 2.30
CA PRO A 141 19.02 2.98 3.51
C PRO A 141 17.89 3.11 4.54
N ALA A 142 16.67 3.46 4.12
CA ALA A 142 15.54 3.55 5.03
C ALA A 142 15.13 2.17 5.57
N LEU A 143 15.15 1.12 4.74
CA LEU A 143 14.86 -0.26 5.16
C LEU A 143 15.88 -0.78 6.18
N ALA A 144 17.13 -0.31 6.11
CA ALA A 144 18.20 -0.69 7.04
C ALA A 144 18.22 0.16 8.32
N GLU A 145 17.90 1.45 8.24
CA GLU A 145 18.12 2.41 9.32
C GLU A 145 16.83 2.78 10.09
N GLN A 146 15.67 2.72 9.42
CA GLN A 146 14.40 3.06 10.04
C GLN A 146 13.81 1.85 10.76
N GLU A 147 14.10 1.71 12.05
CA GLU A 147 13.66 0.58 12.87
C GLU A 147 12.17 0.64 13.22
N ARG A 148 11.53 1.80 13.14
CA ARG A 148 10.13 2.00 13.51
C ARG A 148 9.38 2.92 12.55
N GLY A 149 8.05 2.84 12.56
CA GLY A 149 7.17 3.70 11.78
C GLY A 149 6.76 3.10 10.42
N LEU A 150 6.55 3.95 9.41
CA LEU A 150 5.98 3.55 8.12
C LEU A 150 6.98 3.79 6.98
N ILE A 151 7.20 2.77 6.15
CA ILE A 151 7.91 2.88 4.88
C ILE A 151 6.95 2.50 3.77
N VAL A 152 6.69 3.40 2.83
CA VAL A 152 5.82 3.16 1.66
C VAL A 152 6.66 3.03 0.42
N LEU A 153 6.43 1.97 -0.34
CA LEU A 153 7.03 1.71 -1.66
C LEU A 153 5.90 1.63 -2.69
N HIS A 154 5.98 2.38 -3.78
CA HIS A 154 4.99 2.34 -4.86
C HIS A 154 5.67 1.94 -6.17
N TRP A 155 5.28 0.80 -6.73
CA TRP A 155 5.91 0.15 -7.89
C TRP A 155 5.02 0.22 -9.12
N PRO A 156 5.43 0.91 -10.19
CA PRO A 156 4.58 1.26 -11.33
C PRO A 156 4.63 0.25 -12.50
N ASP A 157 5.36 -0.85 -12.37
CA ASP A 157 5.76 -1.67 -13.53
C ASP A 157 4.57 -2.26 -14.27
N ALA A 158 3.57 -2.82 -13.57
CA ALA A 158 2.40 -3.44 -14.19
C ALA A 158 1.44 -2.40 -14.74
N ASP A 159 1.13 -1.34 -14.00
CA ASP A 159 0.26 -0.27 -14.44
C ASP A 159 0.76 0.39 -15.73
N ARG A 160 2.04 0.78 -15.75
CA ARG A 160 2.65 1.37 -16.94
C ARG A 160 2.55 0.45 -18.16
N ALA A 161 2.86 -0.84 -17.98
CA ALA A 161 2.73 -1.81 -19.07
C ALA A 161 1.27 -2.02 -19.50
N GLY A 162 0.33 -1.96 -18.55
CA GLY A 162 -1.10 -1.99 -18.80
C GLY A 162 -1.56 -0.83 -19.66
N HIS A 163 -1.16 0.39 -19.34
CA HIS A 163 -1.49 1.58 -20.14
C HIS A 163 -0.87 1.54 -21.55
N GLU A 164 0.36 1.08 -21.68
CA GLU A 164 1.07 1.07 -22.98
C GLU A 164 0.63 -0.09 -23.88
N HIS A 165 0.29 -1.25 -23.32
CA HIS A 165 0.12 -2.50 -24.08
C HIS A 165 -1.18 -3.25 -23.78
N GLY A 166 -2.01 -2.77 -22.85
CA GLY A 166 -3.20 -3.42 -22.32
C GLY A 166 -2.89 -4.35 -21.15
N TRP A 167 -3.82 -4.38 -20.19
CA TRP A 167 -3.77 -5.34 -19.08
C TRP A 167 -3.84 -6.77 -19.59
N MET A 168 -3.20 -7.69 -18.89
CA MET A 168 -3.04 -9.10 -19.22
C MET A 168 -2.27 -9.38 -20.53
N SER A 169 -1.65 -8.35 -21.15
CA SER A 169 -0.70 -8.54 -22.26
C SER A 169 0.60 -9.19 -21.79
N ARG A 170 1.44 -9.64 -22.75
CA ARG A 170 2.79 -10.18 -22.43
C ARG A 170 3.70 -9.15 -21.76
N GLN A 171 3.54 -7.87 -22.08
CA GLN A 171 4.30 -6.78 -21.47
C GLN A 171 3.81 -6.52 -20.03
N TYR A 172 2.50 -6.56 -19.81
CA TYR A 172 1.94 -6.51 -18.47
C TYR A 172 2.40 -7.70 -17.61
N GLU A 173 2.41 -8.93 -18.16
CA GLU A 173 3.00 -10.09 -17.50
C GLU A 173 4.45 -9.85 -17.08
N ALA A 174 5.27 -9.28 -17.98
CA ALA A 174 6.67 -8.97 -17.65
C ALA A 174 6.79 -7.96 -16.51
N GLY A 175 5.96 -6.91 -16.49
CA GLY A 175 5.90 -5.93 -15.40
C GLY A 175 5.47 -6.56 -14.08
N ALA A 176 4.40 -7.37 -14.10
CA ALA A 176 3.91 -8.09 -12.92
C ALA A 176 4.97 -9.05 -12.34
N ARG A 177 5.68 -9.82 -13.20
CA ARG A 177 6.79 -10.69 -12.77
C ARG A 177 7.97 -9.91 -12.20
N ALA A 178 8.27 -8.72 -12.72
CA ALA A 178 9.32 -7.87 -12.16
C ALA A 178 8.97 -7.38 -10.75
N MET A 179 7.70 -7.03 -10.51
CA MET A 179 7.22 -6.68 -9.18
C MET A 179 7.21 -7.90 -8.24
N ASP A 180 6.79 -9.08 -8.72
CA ASP A 180 6.81 -10.32 -7.97
C ASP A 180 8.22 -10.66 -7.47
N GLN A 181 9.21 -10.61 -8.35
CA GLN A 181 10.61 -10.84 -7.98
C GLN A 181 11.12 -9.82 -6.96
N ALA A 182 10.79 -8.54 -7.15
CA ALA A 182 11.18 -7.50 -6.20
C ALA A 182 10.51 -7.70 -4.82
N LEU A 183 9.27 -8.20 -4.78
CA LEU A 183 8.55 -8.55 -3.55
C LEU A 183 9.23 -9.71 -2.82
N GLY A 184 9.62 -10.76 -3.54
CA GLY A 184 10.37 -11.89 -2.99
C GLY A 184 11.70 -11.45 -2.39
N ASP A 185 12.47 -10.63 -3.12
CA ASP A 185 13.74 -10.09 -2.66
C ASP A 185 13.58 -9.23 -1.39
N LEU A 186 12.53 -8.37 -1.35
CA LEU A 186 12.22 -7.53 -0.20
C LEU A 186 11.78 -8.37 1.01
N ALA A 187 10.83 -9.28 0.84
CA ALA A 187 10.34 -10.15 1.90
C ALA A 187 11.46 -11.03 2.47
N GLY A 188 12.31 -11.59 1.60
CA GLY A 188 13.49 -12.34 2.02
C GLY A 188 14.53 -11.48 2.74
N ALA A 189 14.67 -10.20 2.39
CA ALA A 189 15.55 -9.28 3.11
C ALA A 189 15.01 -8.97 4.51
N LEU A 190 13.72 -8.68 4.65
CA LEU A 190 13.08 -8.43 5.94
C LEU A 190 13.16 -9.66 6.86
N ALA A 191 12.90 -10.86 6.34
CA ALA A 191 12.91 -12.09 7.12
C ALA A 191 14.31 -12.50 7.67
N ARG A 192 15.40 -11.94 7.13
CA ARG A 192 16.77 -12.24 7.62
C ARG A 192 17.17 -11.48 8.88
N HIS A 193 16.41 -10.48 9.29
CA HIS A 193 16.69 -9.75 10.53
C HIS A 193 16.03 -10.48 11.71
N GLU A 194 16.82 -11.17 12.53
CA GLU A 194 16.36 -11.78 13.79
C GLU A 194 15.74 -10.71 14.69
N GLY A 195 14.51 -10.99 15.19
CA GLY A 195 13.77 -10.05 16.01
C GLY A 195 13.13 -8.89 15.19
N ASP A 196 12.97 -9.04 13.87
CA ASP A 196 12.29 -8.03 13.07
C ASP A 196 10.81 -7.96 13.46
N HIS A 197 10.43 -6.82 14.01
CA HIS A 197 9.07 -6.45 14.40
C HIS A 197 8.34 -5.76 13.24
N THR A 198 8.59 -6.19 12.01
CA THR A 198 8.04 -5.59 10.80
C THR A 198 6.77 -6.30 10.34
N LEU A 199 5.73 -5.53 10.14
CA LEU A 199 4.55 -5.90 9.35
C LEU A 199 4.80 -5.50 7.88
N LEU A 200 4.77 -6.46 6.97
CA LEU A 200 4.75 -6.23 5.53
C LEU A 200 3.30 -6.26 5.04
N ILE A 201 2.87 -5.19 4.38
CA ILE A 201 1.59 -5.10 3.70
C ILE A 201 1.88 -4.94 2.20
N ALA A 202 1.40 -5.88 1.38
CA ALA A 202 1.45 -5.78 -0.07
C ALA A 202 0.02 -5.71 -0.62
N LEU A 203 -0.25 -4.71 -1.46
CA LEU A 203 -1.58 -4.51 -2.05
C LEU A 203 -1.47 -3.89 -3.44
N ALA A 204 -2.49 -4.03 -4.27
CA ALA A 204 -2.66 -3.16 -5.42
C ALA A 204 -3.57 -1.97 -5.06
N ASP A 205 -3.34 -0.84 -5.69
CA ASP A 205 -4.19 0.35 -5.55
C ASP A 205 -5.43 0.28 -6.45
N HIS A 206 -5.33 -0.37 -7.60
CA HIS A 206 -6.42 -0.71 -8.52
C HIS A 206 -6.03 -1.91 -9.39
N GLY A 207 -6.97 -2.41 -10.16
CA GLY A 207 -6.74 -3.36 -11.25
C GLY A 207 -6.61 -2.64 -12.59
N GLY A 208 -7.24 -3.17 -13.65
CA GLY A 208 -7.29 -2.51 -14.95
C GLY A 208 -7.69 -3.44 -16.09
N GLY A 209 -7.90 -2.85 -17.26
CA GLY A 209 -8.27 -3.57 -18.48
C GLY A 209 -9.70 -4.11 -18.48
N GLY A 210 -10.56 -3.56 -17.65
CA GLY A 210 -11.95 -3.99 -17.54
C GLY A 210 -12.83 -3.50 -18.68
N ALA A 211 -13.26 -2.26 -18.62
CA ALA A 211 -14.09 -1.67 -19.68
C ALA A 211 -13.26 -1.29 -20.92
N VAL A 212 -12.01 -0.89 -20.72
CA VAL A 212 -11.06 -0.50 -21.77
C VAL A 212 -9.74 -1.21 -21.51
N ALA A 213 -9.21 -1.89 -22.52
CA ALA A 213 -8.06 -2.79 -22.35
C ALA A 213 -6.80 -2.14 -21.79
N ASN A 214 -6.61 -0.84 -21.99
CA ASN A 214 -5.46 -0.06 -21.54
C ASN A 214 -5.84 1.10 -20.59
N ASP A 215 -6.93 0.94 -19.84
CA ASP A 215 -7.41 1.90 -18.85
C ASP A 215 -7.97 1.16 -17.64
N HIS A 216 -8.13 1.85 -16.50
CA HIS A 216 -8.55 1.28 -15.22
C HIS A 216 -9.66 2.08 -14.50
N ASP A 217 -10.10 3.22 -15.05
CA ASP A 217 -11.11 4.09 -14.42
C ASP A 217 -12.53 3.67 -14.80
N SER A 218 -12.97 2.50 -14.35
CA SER A 218 -14.34 2.05 -14.56
C SER A 218 -14.90 1.28 -13.37
N MET A 219 -16.22 1.00 -13.41
CA MET A 219 -16.89 0.16 -12.41
C MET A 219 -16.73 -1.35 -12.70
N HIS A 220 -15.98 -1.72 -13.72
CA HIS A 220 -15.75 -3.11 -14.06
C HIS A 220 -14.98 -3.84 -12.93
N PRO A 221 -15.33 -5.08 -12.58
CA PRO A 221 -14.64 -5.81 -11.50
C PRO A 221 -13.12 -5.89 -11.67
N ALA A 222 -12.62 -6.01 -12.90
CA ALA A 222 -11.18 -6.06 -13.18
C ALA A 222 -10.45 -4.78 -12.78
N ASP A 223 -11.12 -3.62 -12.78
CA ASP A 223 -10.54 -2.33 -12.37
C ASP A 223 -10.67 -2.11 -10.86
N GLN A 224 -11.77 -2.65 -10.28
CA GLN A 224 -12.16 -2.39 -8.90
C GLN A 224 -11.65 -3.42 -7.87
N THR A 225 -11.25 -4.61 -8.32
CA THR A 225 -10.85 -5.70 -7.41
C THR A 225 -9.34 -5.76 -7.27
N ILE A 226 -8.85 -5.82 -6.02
CA ILE A 226 -7.43 -5.77 -5.70
C ILE A 226 -7.02 -6.87 -4.72
N PRO A 227 -5.76 -7.33 -4.76
CA PRO A 227 -5.17 -8.13 -3.70
C PRO A 227 -4.79 -7.24 -2.50
N ILE A 228 -4.96 -7.75 -1.28
CA ILE A 228 -4.39 -7.21 -0.04
C ILE A 228 -3.81 -8.36 0.75
N ILE A 229 -2.53 -8.27 1.12
CA ILE A 229 -1.77 -9.29 1.82
C ILE A 229 -1.05 -8.64 3.01
N LEU A 230 -1.22 -9.20 4.19
CA LEU A 230 -0.50 -8.85 5.41
C LEU A 230 0.40 -10.03 5.78
N ALA A 231 1.67 -9.80 6.08
CA ALA A 231 2.60 -10.84 6.48
C ALA A 231 3.67 -10.30 7.45
N GLY A 232 4.34 -11.18 8.20
CA GLY A 232 5.39 -10.81 9.13
C GLY A 232 4.92 -10.75 10.58
N ALA A 233 5.46 -9.80 11.35
CA ALA A 233 5.26 -9.76 12.80
C ALA A 233 3.79 -9.73 13.21
N GLY A 234 3.40 -10.67 14.07
CA GLY A 234 2.07 -10.75 14.66
C GLY A 234 0.95 -11.20 13.73
N VAL A 235 1.24 -11.48 12.46
CA VAL A 235 0.24 -11.95 11.49
C VAL A 235 0.07 -13.46 11.56
N GLU A 236 -1.17 -13.94 11.57
CA GLU A 236 -1.51 -15.35 11.42
C GLU A 236 -1.92 -15.68 9.98
N PRO A 237 -1.44 -16.79 9.40
CA PRO A 237 -1.87 -17.21 8.09
C PRO A 237 -3.38 -17.46 8.03
N GLY A 238 -4.03 -16.90 7.01
CA GLY A 238 -5.47 -17.07 6.83
C GLY A 238 -6.05 -16.18 5.74
N THR A 239 -7.37 -16.23 5.61
CA THR A 239 -8.12 -15.37 4.72
C THR A 239 -8.61 -14.13 5.46
N LEU A 240 -8.48 -12.96 4.85
CA LEU A 240 -9.12 -11.76 5.36
C LEU A 240 -10.63 -11.83 5.09
N ASP A 241 -11.41 -11.99 6.14
CA ASP A 241 -12.85 -12.24 6.05
C ASP A 241 -13.68 -10.96 5.81
N GLY A 242 -14.81 -11.16 5.15
CA GLY A 242 -15.81 -10.13 4.88
C GLY A 242 -15.44 -9.23 3.69
N SER A 243 -16.15 -8.13 3.56
CA SER A 243 -15.86 -7.12 2.54
C SER A 243 -14.66 -6.28 2.96
N VAL A 244 -13.49 -6.58 2.39
CA VAL A 244 -12.26 -5.81 2.63
C VAL A 244 -12.14 -4.69 1.59
N SER A 245 -11.70 -3.54 2.04
CA SER A 245 -11.49 -2.34 1.23
C SER A 245 -10.09 -1.79 1.40
N LEU A 246 -9.61 -1.09 0.39
CA LEU A 246 -8.38 -0.30 0.47
C LEU A 246 -8.39 0.68 1.66
N LEU A 247 -9.56 1.20 2.03
CA LEU A 247 -9.74 2.09 3.17
C LEU A 247 -9.46 1.42 4.53
N ASP A 248 -9.46 0.09 4.61
CA ASP A 248 -9.18 -0.66 5.84
C ASP A 248 -7.67 -0.67 6.16
N VAL A 249 -6.82 -0.38 5.18
CA VAL A 249 -5.36 -0.42 5.36
C VAL A 249 -4.84 0.70 6.28
N PRO A 250 -5.21 1.98 6.12
CA PRO A 250 -4.72 3.04 7.00
C PRO A 250 -5.02 2.85 8.49
N PRO A 251 -6.26 2.52 8.92
CA PRO A 251 -6.52 2.25 10.33
C PRO A 251 -5.83 0.96 10.82
N THR A 252 -5.60 -0.03 9.94
CA THR A 252 -4.83 -1.24 10.29
C THR A 252 -3.36 -0.92 10.53
N VAL A 253 -2.74 -0.04 9.74
CA VAL A 253 -1.37 0.45 9.95
C VAL A 253 -1.25 1.14 11.32
N LEU A 254 -2.17 2.05 11.64
CA LEU A 254 -2.19 2.75 12.93
C LEU A 254 -2.35 1.76 14.09
N TRP A 255 -3.32 0.86 13.99
CA TRP A 255 -3.58 -0.15 15.02
C TRP A 255 -2.37 -1.07 15.23
N ALA A 256 -1.70 -1.50 14.14
CA ALA A 256 -0.51 -2.33 14.22
C ALA A 256 0.63 -1.63 14.99
N LEU A 257 0.77 -0.33 14.85
CA LEU A 257 1.75 0.50 15.54
C LEU A 257 1.25 1.00 16.92
N GLY A 258 0.08 0.57 17.40
CA GLY A 258 -0.48 0.98 18.69
C GLY A 258 -0.98 2.43 18.72
N VAL A 259 -1.31 3.01 17.58
CA VAL A 259 -1.78 4.40 17.43
C VAL A 259 -3.28 4.42 17.15
N ALA A 260 -4.02 5.31 17.82
CA ALA A 260 -5.45 5.48 17.58
C ALA A 260 -5.73 6.04 16.19
N ALA A 261 -6.66 5.43 15.47
CA ALA A 261 -7.13 5.98 14.20
C ALA A 261 -8.01 7.21 14.45
N PRO A 262 -7.85 8.29 13.64
CA PRO A 262 -8.77 9.42 13.70
C PRO A 262 -10.23 8.97 13.47
N PRO A 263 -11.21 9.56 14.18
CA PRO A 263 -12.62 9.23 13.96
C PRO A 263 -13.13 9.55 12.54
N SER A 264 -12.38 10.34 11.80
CA SER A 264 -12.65 10.67 10.39
C SER A 264 -12.40 9.53 9.42
N TYR A 265 -11.56 8.52 9.78
CA TYR A 265 -11.25 7.39 8.91
C TYR A 265 -12.48 6.52 8.66
N GLU A 266 -12.65 6.09 7.42
CA GLU A 266 -13.86 5.38 6.96
C GLU A 266 -13.69 3.86 6.92
N GLY A 267 -12.46 3.36 6.96
CA GLY A 267 -12.14 1.94 6.99
C GLY A 267 -12.18 1.36 8.41
N ARG A 268 -12.16 0.04 8.47
CA ARG A 268 -12.07 -0.73 9.72
C ARG A 268 -10.68 -1.37 9.87
N VAL A 269 -10.30 -1.68 11.10
CA VAL A 269 -9.07 -2.44 11.35
C VAL A 269 -9.27 -3.91 10.93
N LEU A 270 -8.31 -4.46 10.19
CA LEU A 270 -8.26 -5.88 9.81
C LEU A 270 -7.69 -6.74 10.96
N SER A 271 -8.27 -6.59 12.15
CA SER A 271 -7.76 -7.22 13.39
C SER A 271 -7.74 -8.75 13.34
N GLY A 272 -8.62 -9.37 12.55
CA GLY A 272 -8.66 -10.82 12.34
C GLY A 272 -7.41 -11.39 11.65
N ALA A 273 -6.55 -10.53 11.09
CA ALA A 273 -5.26 -10.95 10.54
C ALA A 273 -4.19 -11.24 11.61
N PHE A 274 -4.44 -10.89 12.87
CA PHE A 274 -3.40 -10.87 13.90
C PHE A 274 -3.70 -11.85 15.02
N ALA A 275 -2.64 -12.47 15.56
CA ALA A 275 -2.71 -13.34 16.73
C ALA A 275 -3.34 -12.62 17.92
N GLY A 276 -4.40 -13.20 18.46
CA GLY A 276 -5.11 -12.60 19.59
C GLY A 276 -5.94 -11.36 19.25
N GLY A 277 -6.47 -11.23 18.05
CA GLY A 277 -7.23 -10.13 17.39
C GLY A 277 -8.15 -9.23 18.22
N GLU A 278 -8.18 -9.36 19.54
CA GLU A 278 -8.88 -8.51 20.48
C GLU A 278 -7.88 -7.75 21.37
N ARG A 279 -7.83 -6.44 21.17
CA ARG A 279 -7.21 -5.42 22.04
C ARG A 279 -5.68 -5.39 22.16
N ARG A 280 -5.05 -4.68 21.25
CA ARG A 280 -3.87 -3.88 21.65
C ARG A 280 -4.38 -2.63 22.39
N GLU A 281 -3.80 -2.30 23.55
CA GLU A 281 -4.02 -0.99 24.17
C GLU A 281 -3.54 0.09 23.20
N VAL A 282 -4.48 0.87 22.69
CA VAL A 282 -4.19 1.95 21.75
C VAL A 282 -3.95 3.22 22.56
N VAL A 283 -2.77 3.78 22.43
CA VAL A 283 -2.44 5.07 23.05
C VAL A 283 -3.13 6.18 22.26
N ALA A 284 -3.94 6.99 22.93
CA ALA A 284 -4.52 8.18 22.32
C ALA A 284 -3.39 9.15 21.93
N ALA A 285 -3.40 9.61 20.66
CA ALA A 285 -2.46 10.58 20.13
C ALA A 285 -2.77 11.99 20.61
#